data_4d27583bfa65cf4c0673aef02b690d94
#
_entry.id   4d27583bfa65cf4c0673aef02b690d94
#
_cell.length_a   1.000
_cell.length_b   1.000
_cell.length_c   1.000
_cell.angle_alpha   90.00
_cell.angle_beta   90.00
_cell.angle_gamma   90.00
#
_symmetry.space_group_name_H-M   'P 1'
#
loop_
_entity.id
_entity.type
_entity.pdbx_description
1 polymer ?
#
loop_
_entity_poly.entity_id
_entity_poly.type
_entity_poly.pdbx_seq_one_letter_code
_entity_poly.pdbx_strand_id
1 'polypeptide(L)'
;MASGPPGRSRRQVGSVVGRRRTPRPLGARKETALHSPSVIETQVLIIGGGVTGTALARDLALRGVDCVLVEKDDINAGASGRNHGLLHSGARYVAGDREAAMECRAEGELLKRMAAQTIQDTGGYFVAVPGDDERYVADFPSCCAQSGISARAIDVAAARELEPALSPRAIAVFEVPDASIDPFRLALEAIADAQRLGARLLRRTRVVGFEREGRRLRAATLRPFGGGNDVRIEAAQFVNAAGAWARDVAALAGAPIEMTYSKGTLLVTHARLAGRVVNRLRRPSNADIMMPGGTVSIVGTTSTPVDDLEDVRSTTAEADLIVEEAARMVPALATMRFIRAYAGVRPLVGSAGAGDGRAVSRGFALFDHEIHGLDNLATITGGKLTTCRLMAERTADLVCRRLGVTRPCVTATTPLPVAPECAWTEPGRSPRVWMRSQELRDPLLCECEMVSASAVDAIHAALRASGDTPTLTDIGLRSRVGKGACQGAFCAVRTVAHLYQRGDFAAARGLDEIADFIGERWGSQRAVLWGEQLAQAELTEALHCGLFGEELRPAGSLAAAPRAPSSPAPGADTFGAVPR
;
A
#
# COMPACT_ATOMS: atom_id res chain seq x y z
N MET A 1 -32.93 32.38 -66.72
CA MET A 1 -32.69 33.80 -66.46
C MET A 1 -31.52 33.89 -65.48
N ALA A 2 -30.51 34.48 -65.97
CA ALA A 2 -29.20 34.66 -65.42
C ALA A 2 -29.19 35.73 -64.31
N SER A 3 -28.35 35.59 -63.32
CA SER A 3 -27.60 36.71 -62.76
C SER A 3 -26.40 36.15 -61.95
N GLY A 4 -25.22 36.54 -62.38
CA GLY A 4 -23.94 36.13 -61.88
C GLY A 4 -23.45 36.93 -60.67
N PRO A 5 -22.25 36.63 -60.12
CA PRO A 5 -21.73 37.19 -58.87
C PRO A 5 -20.89 38.46 -59.07
N PRO A 6 -20.75 39.33 -58.06
CA PRO A 6 -19.82 40.46 -58.11
C PRO A 6 -18.47 40.17 -57.39
N GLY A 7 -17.50 40.59 -58.01
CA GLY A 7 -16.22 41.23 -57.93
C GLY A 7 -15.35 41.04 -56.64
N ARG A 8 -14.13 40.50 -56.90
CA ARG A 8 -12.98 40.55 -55.99
C ARG A 8 -12.32 41.94 -56.07
N SER A 9 -12.14 42.62 -54.94
CA SER A 9 -11.22 43.78 -54.85
C SER A 9 -9.88 43.35 -54.24
N ARG A 10 -8.81 43.52 -54.99
CA ARG A 10 -7.42 43.42 -54.55
C ARG A 10 -7.11 44.63 -53.68
N ARG A 11 -6.55 44.40 -52.47
CA ARG A 11 -5.83 45.44 -51.72
C ARG A 11 -4.32 45.15 -51.78
N GLN A 12 -3.58 46.17 -52.11
CA GLN A 12 -2.12 46.22 -52.24
C GLN A 12 -1.40 46.01 -50.91
N VAL A 13 -0.31 45.29 -51.02
CA VAL A 13 0.67 45.09 -49.93
C VAL A 13 1.61 46.27 -49.94
N GLY A 14 1.58 47.10 -48.91
CA GLY A 14 2.57 48.15 -48.67
C GLY A 14 3.74 47.60 -47.87
N SER A 15 4.94 47.71 -48.43
CA SER A 15 6.20 47.39 -47.75
C SER A 15 6.58 48.47 -46.74
N VAL A 16 6.73 48.11 -45.47
CA VAL A 16 7.32 48.98 -44.45
C VAL A 16 8.66 48.38 -44.05
N VAL A 17 9.74 49.02 -44.46
CA VAL A 17 11.10 48.77 -44.02
C VAL A 17 11.25 49.29 -42.58
N GLY A 18 11.26 48.42 -41.59
CA GLY A 18 11.48 48.75 -40.20
C GLY A 18 12.97 48.65 -39.83
N ARG A 19 13.55 49.73 -39.33
CA ARG A 19 14.91 49.89 -38.86
C ARG A 19 15.26 48.88 -37.77
N ARG A 20 16.40 48.20 -37.91
CA ARG A 20 17.04 47.36 -36.89
C ARG A 20 17.40 48.21 -35.66
N ARG A 21 16.83 47.89 -34.51
CA ARG A 21 17.29 48.37 -33.20
C ARG A 21 18.33 47.39 -32.66
N THR A 22 19.51 47.88 -32.31
CA THR A 22 20.55 47.17 -31.58
C THR A 22 20.06 46.82 -30.18
N PRO A 23 20.34 45.61 -29.64
CA PRO A 23 19.95 45.25 -28.26
C PRO A 23 20.84 46.01 -27.25
N ARG A 24 20.21 46.60 -26.27
CA ARG A 24 20.86 47.12 -25.06
C ARG A 24 21.39 45.95 -24.21
N PRO A 25 22.55 46.07 -23.52
CA PRO A 25 23.03 45.06 -22.60
C PRO A 25 22.06 44.92 -21.41
N LEU A 26 21.65 43.69 -21.15
CA LEU A 26 20.87 43.32 -19.97
C LEU A 26 21.69 43.60 -18.70
N GLY A 27 21.16 44.48 -17.87
CA GLY A 27 21.71 44.77 -16.57
C GLY A 27 21.81 43.50 -15.70
N ALA A 28 22.84 43.47 -14.86
CA ALA A 28 23.12 42.41 -13.89
C ALA A 28 21.85 42.01 -13.13
N ARG A 29 21.52 40.71 -13.21
CA ARG A 29 20.49 40.10 -12.34
C ARG A 29 20.95 40.31 -10.89
N LYS A 30 20.14 41.02 -10.11
CA LYS A 30 20.23 40.99 -8.66
C LYS A 30 20.17 39.54 -8.25
N GLU A 31 21.16 39.09 -7.50
CA GLU A 31 21.12 37.83 -6.77
C GLU A 31 19.79 37.75 -6.01
N THR A 32 18.98 36.79 -6.39
CA THR A 32 17.75 36.46 -5.69
C THR A 32 18.14 36.03 -4.29
N ALA A 33 17.67 36.76 -3.31
CA ALA A 33 17.78 36.41 -1.90
C ALA A 33 17.42 34.93 -1.73
N LEU A 34 18.32 34.17 -1.10
CA LEU A 34 18.07 32.83 -0.60
C LEU A 34 16.79 32.89 0.24
N HIS A 35 15.70 32.34 -0.32
CA HIS A 35 14.50 32.09 0.48
C HIS A 35 14.91 31.09 1.57
N SER A 36 14.88 31.53 2.82
CA SER A 36 15.02 30.62 3.95
C SER A 36 14.00 29.49 3.77
N PRO A 37 14.38 28.21 3.95
CA PRO A 37 13.45 27.10 3.84
C PRO A 37 12.25 27.37 4.76
N SER A 38 11.05 27.14 4.27
CA SER A 38 9.84 27.27 5.09
C SER A 38 9.94 26.32 6.27
N VAL A 39 10.01 26.85 7.49
CA VAL A 39 10.04 26.05 8.71
C VAL A 39 8.60 25.72 9.10
N ILE A 40 8.31 24.44 9.28
CA ILE A 40 7.05 23.96 9.82
C ILE A 40 7.30 23.59 11.29
N GLU A 41 6.48 24.11 12.18
CA GLU A 41 6.50 23.74 13.60
C GLU A 41 5.34 22.80 13.93
N THR A 42 5.59 21.81 14.82
CA THR A 42 4.59 20.88 15.30
C THR A 42 4.98 20.28 16.66
N GLN A 43 4.03 19.73 17.39
CA GLN A 43 4.36 18.97 18.61
C GLN A 43 4.94 17.60 18.28
N VAL A 44 4.41 16.91 17.25
CA VAL A 44 4.85 15.56 16.87
C VAL A 44 5.05 15.45 15.36
N LEU A 45 6.23 15.00 14.94
CA LEU A 45 6.47 14.55 13.58
C LEU A 45 6.34 13.01 13.53
N ILE A 46 5.39 12.51 12.74
CA ILE A 46 5.19 11.08 12.46
C ILE A 46 5.79 10.77 11.10
N ILE A 47 6.67 9.76 11.01
CA ILE A 47 7.37 9.36 9.78
C ILE A 47 6.83 8.00 9.33
N GLY A 48 6.07 7.99 8.25
CA GLY A 48 5.47 6.80 7.63
C GLY A 48 3.93 6.79 7.64
N GLY A 49 3.34 6.70 6.45
CA GLY A 49 1.89 6.72 6.17
C GLY A 49 1.25 5.34 6.07
N GLY A 50 1.81 4.31 6.71
CA GLY A 50 1.16 3.01 6.87
C GLY A 50 0.02 3.04 7.88
N VAL A 51 -0.69 1.91 8.06
CA VAL A 51 -1.83 1.81 8.99
C VAL A 51 -1.46 2.21 10.43
N THR A 52 -0.22 1.97 10.87
CA THR A 52 0.24 2.37 12.22
C THR A 52 0.40 3.89 12.32
N GLY A 53 1.07 4.51 11.35
CA GLY A 53 1.28 5.96 11.35
C GLY A 53 -0.04 6.75 11.22
N THR A 54 -0.96 6.30 10.35
CA THR A 54 -2.27 6.95 10.19
C THR A 54 -3.15 6.78 11.43
N ALA A 55 -3.14 5.59 12.08
CA ALA A 55 -3.83 5.36 13.34
C ALA A 55 -3.22 6.21 14.49
N LEU A 56 -1.88 6.38 14.51
CA LEU A 56 -1.20 7.22 15.49
C LEU A 56 -1.55 8.70 15.29
N ALA A 57 -1.57 9.20 14.06
CA ALA A 57 -1.99 10.56 13.76
C ALA A 57 -3.41 10.83 14.29
N ARG A 58 -4.33 9.86 14.07
CA ARG A 58 -5.71 9.94 14.60
C ARG A 58 -5.74 9.96 16.14
N ASP A 59 -5.00 9.07 16.80
CA ASP A 59 -5.00 9.00 18.27
C ASP A 59 -4.45 10.30 18.88
N LEU A 60 -3.32 10.79 18.38
CA LEU A 60 -2.74 12.06 18.83
C LEU A 60 -3.69 13.25 18.61
N ALA A 61 -4.32 13.34 17.43
CA ALA A 61 -5.29 14.39 17.13
C ALA A 61 -6.52 14.32 18.06
N LEU A 62 -7.05 13.13 18.37
CA LEU A 62 -8.11 12.94 19.35
C LEU A 62 -7.70 13.38 20.76
N ARG A 63 -6.43 13.25 21.10
CA ARG A 63 -5.87 13.76 22.37
C ARG A 63 -5.53 15.26 22.34
N GLY A 64 -5.77 15.94 21.21
CA GLY A 64 -5.52 17.38 21.03
C GLY A 64 -4.04 17.72 20.84
N VAL A 65 -3.25 16.77 20.36
CA VAL A 65 -1.82 16.96 20.05
C VAL A 65 -1.68 17.32 18.57
N ASP A 66 -1.02 18.46 18.29
CA ASP A 66 -0.69 18.87 16.92
C ASP A 66 0.35 17.91 16.33
N CYS A 67 0.09 17.38 15.14
CA CYS A 67 1.00 16.46 14.48
C CYS A 67 1.05 16.66 12.96
N VAL A 68 2.25 16.39 12.43
CA VAL A 68 2.50 16.27 10.99
C VAL A 68 2.87 14.83 10.70
N LEU A 69 2.17 14.20 9.75
CA LEU A 69 2.55 12.91 9.19
C LEU A 69 3.25 13.12 7.86
N VAL A 70 4.44 12.57 7.70
CA VAL A 70 5.20 12.57 6.44
C VAL A 70 5.27 11.16 5.87
N GLU A 71 4.97 11.02 4.56
CA GLU A 71 5.05 9.76 3.81
C GLU A 71 5.87 9.96 2.54
N LYS A 72 6.84 9.07 2.31
CA LYS A 72 7.72 9.16 1.14
C LYS A 72 6.99 8.94 -0.19
N ASP A 73 5.98 8.07 -0.19
CA ASP A 73 5.18 7.75 -1.38
C ASP A 73 3.71 8.19 -1.16
N ASP A 74 2.80 7.24 -1.06
CA ASP A 74 1.39 7.48 -0.71
C ASP A 74 0.98 6.61 0.49
N ILE A 75 -0.17 6.92 1.06
CA ILE A 75 -0.75 6.16 2.17
C ILE A 75 -0.81 4.67 1.80
N ASN A 76 -0.30 3.82 2.71
CA ASN A 76 -0.23 2.37 2.52
C ASN A 76 0.69 1.87 1.40
N ALA A 77 1.64 2.63 0.92
CA ALA A 77 2.58 2.18 -0.11
C ALA A 77 3.46 0.99 0.32
N GLY A 78 3.72 0.85 1.63
CA GLY A 78 4.51 -0.25 2.19
C GLY A 78 3.71 -1.53 2.47
N ALA A 79 4.11 -2.28 3.51
CA ALA A 79 3.49 -3.54 3.93
C ALA A 79 1.99 -3.44 4.18
N SER A 80 1.50 -2.28 4.60
CA SER A 80 0.10 -2.02 4.91
C SER A 80 -0.83 -2.16 3.69
N GLY A 81 -0.37 -1.84 2.49
CA GLY A 81 -1.13 -2.03 1.24
C GLY A 81 -0.73 -3.28 0.45
N ARG A 82 0.28 -4.04 0.93
CA ARG A 82 0.82 -5.21 0.25
C ARG A 82 0.63 -6.49 1.07
N ASN A 83 -0.54 -6.64 1.69
CA ASN A 83 -0.97 -7.81 2.43
C ASN A 83 -2.27 -8.38 1.84
N HIS A 84 -2.76 -9.48 2.37
CA HIS A 84 -3.99 -10.13 1.89
C HIS A 84 -5.29 -9.53 2.43
N GLY A 85 -5.24 -8.59 3.36
CA GLY A 85 -6.45 -8.01 3.96
C GLY A 85 -7.16 -8.94 4.97
N LEU A 86 -6.42 -9.81 5.67
CA LEU A 86 -6.99 -10.66 6.72
C LEU A 86 -7.05 -9.91 8.05
N LEU A 87 -8.24 -9.80 8.60
CA LEU A 87 -8.46 -9.46 10.01
C LEU A 87 -8.41 -10.76 10.82
N HIS A 88 -7.25 -11.00 11.44
CA HIS A 88 -6.99 -12.23 12.16
C HIS A 88 -7.81 -12.35 13.45
N SER A 89 -8.50 -13.47 13.62
CA SER A 89 -9.05 -13.88 14.92
C SER A 89 -7.96 -14.24 15.95
N GLY A 90 -6.74 -14.48 15.48
CA GLY A 90 -5.62 -14.97 16.25
C GLY A 90 -5.38 -16.49 16.12
N ALA A 91 -6.34 -17.25 15.60
CA ALA A 91 -6.29 -18.71 15.51
C ALA A 91 -5.03 -19.27 14.84
N ARG A 92 -4.45 -18.52 13.88
CA ARG A 92 -3.20 -18.91 13.19
C ARG A 92 -1.97 -18.93 14.12
N TYR A 93 -2.01 -18.24 15.26
CA TYR A 93 -0.86 -18.06 16.15
C TYR A 93 -0.92 -18.88 17.44
N VAL A 94 -2.03 -19.57 17.71
CA VAL A 94 -2.32 -20.23 19.00
C VAL A 94 -1.29 -21.28 19.44
N ALA A 95 -0.61 -21.92 18.49
CA ALA A 95 0.37 -22.95 18.79
C ALA A 95 1.82 -22.44 18.89
N GLY A 96 2.11 -21.21 18.47
CA GLY A 96 3.50 -20.70 18.43
C GLY A 96 3.72 -19.36 19.09
N ASP A 97 2.66 -18.52 19.19
CA ASP A 97 2.74 -17.16 19.75
C ASP A 97 1.38 -16.80 20.36
N ARG A 98 1.15 -17.29 21.57
CA ARG A 98 -0.12 -17.14 22.26
C ARG A 98 -0.46 -15.67 22.57
N GLU A 99 0.52 -14.87 22.90
CA GLU A 99 0.33 -13.44 23.18
C GLU A 99 -0.17 -12.73 21.93
N ALA A 100 0.50 -12.94 20.78
CA ALA A 100 0.05 -12.42 19.50
C ALA A 100 -1.35 -12.93 19.08
N ALA A 101 -1.72 -14.16 19.46
CA ALA A 101 -3.06 -14.68 19.23
C ALA A 101 -4.11 -13.90 20.02
N MET A 102 -3.86 -13.66 21.32
CA MET A 102 -4.76 -12.91 22.20
C MET A 102 -4.90 -11.44 21.80
N GLU A 103 -3.81 -10.79 21.43
CA GLU A 103 -3.83 -9.43 20.89
C GLU A 103 -4.66 -9.34 19.61
N CYS A 104 -4.47 -10.26 18.66
CA CYS A 104 -5.25 -10.29 17.42
C CYS A 104 -6.74 -10.47 17.69
N ARG A 105 -7.11 -11.35 18.64
CA ARG A 105 -8.51 -11.54 19.03
C ARG A 105 -9.10 -10.23 19.58
N ALA A 106 -8.44 -9.62 20.54
CA ALA A 106 -8.94 -8.41 21.19
C ALA A 106 -9.07 -7.24 20.21
N GLU A 107 -8.04 -6.98 19.41
CA GLU A 107 -8.03 -5.90 18.44
C GLU A 107 -8.95 -6.18 17.24
N GLY A 108 -9.05 -7.43 16.79
CA GLY A 108 -9.98 -7.83 15.73
C GLY A 108 -11.44 -7.53 16.10
N GLU A 109 -11.85 -7.91 17.31
CA GLU A 109 -13.19 -7.62 17.83
C GLU A 109 -13.41 -6.10 18.03
N LEU A 110 -12.38 -5.37 18.45
CA LEU A 110 -12.43 -3.90 18.53
C LEU A 110 -12.64 -3.27 17.16
N LEU A 111 -11.84 -3.64 16.16
CA LEU A 111 -11.93 -3.09 14.81
C LEU A 111 -13.27 -3.41 14.15
N LYS A 112 -13.85 -4.59 14.34
CA LYS A 112 -15.21 -4.93 13.88
C LYS A 112 -16.26 -3.93 14.37
N ARG A 113 -16.09 -3.38 15.57
CA ARG A 113 -17.00 -2.36 16.13
C ARG A 113 -16.60 -0.93 15.75
N MET A 114 -15.31 -0.62 15.78
CA MET A 114 -14.82 0.77 15.63
C MET A 114 -14.61 1.19 14.18
N ALA A 115 -14.42 0.25 13.25
CA ALA A 115 -14.17 0.50 11.83
C ALA A 115 -15.00 -0.45 10.94
N ALA A 116 -16.24 -0.72 11.32
CA ALA A 116 -17.13 -1.72 10.69
C ALA A 116 -17.25 -1.55 9.17
N GLN A 117 -17.25 -0.31 8.67
CA GLN A 117 -17.35 -0.01 7.24
C GLN A 117 -16.14 -0.47 6.43
N THR A 118 -15.03 -0.80 7.07
CA THR A 118 -13.81 -1.30 6.41
C THR A 118 -13.74 -2.83 6.41
N ILE A 119 -14.68 -3.52 7.07
CA ILE A 119 -14.62 -4.94 7.37
C ILE A 119 -15.81 -5.67 6.75
N GLN A 120 -15.54 -6.84 6.16
CA GLN A 120 -16.55 -7.85 5.87
C GLN A 120 -16.36 -8.99 6.86
N ASP A 121 -17.37 -9.24 7.71
CA ASP A 121 -17.34 -10.33 8.69
C ASP A 121 -17.69 -11.65 8.00
N THR A 122 -16.70 -12.16 7.25
CA THR A 122 -16.82 -13.34 6.39
C THR A 122 -16.80 -14.66 7.18
N GLY A 123 -16.31 -14.62 8.40
CA GLY A 123 -15.85 -15.84 9.06
C GLY A 123 -14.63 -16.45 8.36
N GLY A 124 -14.11 -17.53 8.91
CA GLY A 124 -13.00 -18.25 8.33
C GLY A 124 -13.06 -19.73 8.63
N TYR A 125 -12.50 -20.54 7.74
CA TYR A 125 -12.29 -21.95 7.90
C TYR A 125 -10.80 -22.28 8.03
N PHE A 126 -10.45 -23.14 8.98
CA PHE A 126 -9.19 -23.85 9.02
C PHE A 126 -9.42 -25.28 8.51
N VAL A 127 -8.79 -25.61 7.40
CA VAL A 127 -9.01 -26.84 6.63
C VAL A 127 -7.77 -27.70 6.65
N ALA A 128 -7.87 -28.90 7.21
CA ALA A 128 -6.84 -29.93 7.13
C ALA A 128 -7.07 -30.82 5.90
N VAL A 129 -6.00 -31.22 5.25
CA VAL A 129 -6.02 -32.18 4.13
C VAL A 129 -5.01 -33.30 4.36
N PRO A 130 -5.07 -34.44 3.62
CA PRO A 130 -4.14 -35.54 3.82
C PRO A 130 -2.67 -35.10 3.77
N GLY A 131 -1.90 -35.52 4.77
CA GLY A 131 -0.49 -35.16 4.96
C GLY A 131 -0.26 -33.99 5.93
N ASP A 132 -1.30 -33.34 6.42
CA ASP A 132 -1.17 -32.41 7.55
C ASP A 132 -0.97 -33.17 8.87
N ASP A 133 -0.30 -32.53 9.83
CA ASP A 133 0.00 -33.13 11.14
C ASP A 133 -1.31 -33.32 11.95
N GLU A 134 -1.76 -34.58 12.07
CA GLU A 134 -3.01 -34.93 12.75
C GLU A 134 -3.01 -34.56 14.25
N ARG A 135 -1.84 -34.52 14.91
CA ARG A 135 -1.73 -34.06 16.30
C ARG A 135 -2.00 -32.57 16.38
N TYR A 136 -1.42 -31.81 15.45
CA TYR A 136 -1.68 -30.36 15.37
C TYR A 136 -3.18 -30.09 15.14
N VAL A 137 -3.81 -30.87 14.26
CA VAL A 137 -5.26 -30.77 13.98
C VAL A 137 -6.08 -31.08 15.22
N ALA A 138 -5.74 -32.14 15.97
CA ALA A 138 -6.46 -32.55 17.21
C ALA A 138 -6.29 -31.52 18.33
N ASP A 139 -5.13 -30.90 18.48
CA ASP A 139 -4.82 -29.93 19.53
C ASP A 139 -5.39 -28.52 19.24
N PHE A 140 -5.69 -28.22 17.98
CA PHE A 140 -6.07 -26.87 17.54
C PHE A 140 -7.25 -26.26 18.32
N PRO A 141 -8.40 -26.96 18.55
CA PRO A 141 -9.50 -26.38 19.30
C PRO A 141 -9.11 -26.01 20.74
N SER A 142 -8.31 -26.87 21.38
CA SER A 142 -7.84 -26.64 22.76
C SER A 142 -6.91 -25.42 22.81
N CYS A 143 -5.98 -25.30 21.88
CA CYS A 143 -5.10 -24.13 21.77
C CYS A 143 -5.88 -22.84 21.52
N CYS A 144 -6.92 -22.88 20.68
CA CYS A 144 -7.83 -21.76 20.45
C CYS A 144 -8.56 -21.38 21.74
N ALA A 145 -9.17 -22.35 22.44
CA ALA A 145 -9.89 -22.10 23.67
C ALA A 145 -9.02 -21.48 24.77
N GLN A 146 -7.76 -21.94 24.91
CA GLN A 146 -6.78 -21.35 25.84
C GLN A 146 -6.42 -19.89 25.51
N SER A 147 -6.58 -19.48 24.26
CA SER A 147 -6.39 -18.10 23.80
C SER A 147 -7.70 -17.30 23.75
N GLY A 148 -8.82 -17.91 24.21
CA GLY A 148 -10.15 -17.32 24.19
C GLY A 148 -10.75 -17.18 22.79
N ILE A 149 -10.25 -17.94 21.81
CA ILE A 149 -10.71 -17.90 20.41
C ILE A 149 -11.68 -19.05 20.19
N SER A 150 -12.86 -18.76 19.60
CA SER A 150 -13.81 -19.79 19.21
C SER A 150 -13.28 -20.56 18.00
N ALA A 151 -13.21 -21.88 18.09
CA ALA A 151 -12.94 -22.78 16.99
C ALA A 151 -13.98 -23.92 17.03
N ARG A 152 -14.93 -23.89 16.11
CA ARG A 152 -16.04 -24.85 16.05
C ARG A 152 -15.78 -25.87 14.95
N ALA A 153 -15.72 -27.15 15.30
CA ALA A 153 -15.65 -28.22 14.32
C ALA A 153 -16.91 -28.23 13.45
N ILE A 154 -16.74 -28.38 12.14
CA ILE A 154 -17.83 -28.49 11.18
C ILE A 154 -17.61 -29.78 10.38
N ASP A 155 -18.69 -30.48 10.09
CA ASP A 155 -18.67 -31.63 9.20
C ASP A 155 -18.14 -31.19 7.80
N VAL A 156 -17.26 -31.99 7.21
CA VAL A 156 -16.60 -31.65 5.94
C VAL A 156 -17.60 -31.52 4.79
N ALA A 157 -18.64 -32.37 4.76
CA ALA A 157 -19.67 -32.29 3.72
C ALA A 157 -20.48 -30.99 3.88
N ALA A 158 -20.89 -30.65 5.09
CA ALA A 158 -21.59 -29.40 5.38
C ALA A 158 -20.73 -28.16 5.08
N ALA A 159 -19.44 -28.21 5.39
CA ALA A 159 -18.51 -27.12 5.03
C ALA A 159 -18.40 -26.93 3.51
N ARG A 160 -18.40 -28.03 2.75
CA ARG A 160 -18.34 -28.01 1.29
C ARG A 160 -19.66 -27.60 0.63
N GLU A 161 -20.80 -27.84 1.25
CA GLU A 161 -22.07 -27.27 0.78
C GLU A 161 -22.07 -25.74 0.84
N LEU A 162 -21.47 -25.18 1.90
CA LEU A 162 -21.35 -23.72 2.09
C LEU A 162 -20.22 -23.10 1.26
N GLU A 163 -19.12 -23.81 1.06
CA GLU A 163 -17.93 -23.40 0.30
C GLU A 163 -17.52 -24.52 -0.69
N PRO A 164 -18.19 -24.62 -1.85
CA PRO A 164 -17.97 -25.71 -2.80
C PRO A 164 -16.54 -25.80 -3.38
N ALA A 165 -15.77 -24.71 -3.28
CA ALA A 165 -14.38 -24.68 -3.71
C ALA A 165 -13.43 -25.50 -2.83
N LEU A 166 -13.84 -25.89 -1.61
CA LEU A 166 -13.01 -26.69 -0.72
C LEU A 166 -12.74 -28.10 -1.29
N SER A 167 -11.52 -28.56 -1.03
CA SER A 167 -11.10 -29.90 -1.47
C SER A 167 -12.05 -31.00 -0.98
N PRO A 168 -12.48 -31.92 -1.85
CA PRO A 168 -13.21 -33.12 -1.44
C PRO A 168 -12.37 -34.07 -0.56
N ARG A 169 -11.06 -33.84 -0.51
CA ARG A 169 -10.10 -34.60 0.31
C ARG A 169 -9.85 -33.95 1.66
N ALA A 170 -10.58 -32.89 2.05
CA ALA A 170 -10.48 -32.32 3.40
C ALA A 170 -10.78 -33.39 4.44
N ILE A 171 -9.99 -33.41 5.53
CA ILE A 171 -10.13 -34.39 6.64
C ILE A 171 -10.68 -33.75 7.91
N ALA A 172 -10.54 -32.45 8.05
CA ALA A 172 -11.15 -31.68 9.16
C ALA A 172 -11.37 -30.23 8.75
N VAL A 173 -12.43 -29.60 9.29
CA VAL A 173 -12.72 -28.17 9.12
C VAL A 173 -13.12 -27.58 10.47
N PHE A 174 -12.52 -26.45 10.81
CA PHE A 174 -12.91 -25.65 11.98
C PHE A 174 -13.28 -24.24 11.55
N GLU A 175 -14.42 -23.76 12.01
CA GLU A 175 -14.86 -22.39 11.82
C GLU A 175 -14.28 -21.50 12.92
N VAL A 176 -13.74 -20.33 12.51
CA VAL A 176 -13.16 -19.30 13.38
C VAL A 176 -13.68 -17.92 13.00
N PRO A 177 -13.63 -16.91 13.90
CA PRO A 177 -14.14 -15.56 13.64
C PRO A 177 -13.14 -14.66 12.87
N ASP A 178 -12.46 -15.22 11.86
CA ASP A 178 -11.66 -14.41 10.92
C ASP A 178 -12.57 -13.49 10.10
N ALA A 179 -12.03 -12.43 9.52
CA ALA A 179 -12.76 -11.54 8.64
C ALA A 179 -11.86 -10.96 7.54
N SER A 180 -12.45 -10.36 6.52
CA SER A 180 -11.75 -9.57 5.52
C SER A 180 -11.80 -8.09 5.89
N ILE A 181 -10.67 -7.38 5.71
CA ILE A 181 -10.56 -5.95 5.95
C ILE A 181 -9.97 -5.25 4.73
N ASP A 182 -10.49 -4.08 4.37
CA ASP A 182 -9.89 -3.19 3.39
C ASP A 182 -8.82 -2.30 4.06
N PRO A 183 -7.52 -2.61 3.89
CA PRO A 183 -6.45 -1.87 4.55
C PRO A 183 -6.31 -0.44 4.00
N PHE A 184 -6.69 -0.21 2.74
CA PHE A 184 -6.62 1.13 2.14
C PHE A 184 -7.69 2.03 2.74
N ARG A 185 -8.94 1.56 2.79
CA ARG A 185 -10.03 2.33 3.39
C ARG A 185 -9.76 2.63 4.88
N LEU A 186 -9.28 1.65 5.65
CA LEU A 186 -8.93 1.85 7.05
C LEU A 186 -7.94 2.99 7.25
N ALA A 187 -6.83 2.98 6.50
CA ALA A 187 -5.79 4.01 6.64
C ALA A 187 -6.23 5.37 6.11
N LEU A 188 -6.95 5.40 4.96
CA LEU A 188 -7.46 6.63 4.37
C LEU A 188 -8.49 7.32 5.27
N GLU A 189 -9.42 6.58 5.86
CA GLU A 189 -10.39 7.13 6.81
C GLU A 189 -9.72 7.58 8.12
N ALA A 190 -8.70 6.85 8.60
CA ALA A 190 -7.96 7.25 9.79
C ALA A 190 -7.21 8.57 9.60
N ILE A 191 -6.52 8.75 8.48
CA ILE A 191 -5.82 10.00 8.20
C ILE A 191 -6.78 11.16 7.89
N ALA A 192 -7.90 10.88 7.20
CA ALA A 192 -8.94 11.88 6.94
C ALA A 192 -9.57 12.39 8.24
N ASP A 193 -9.81 11.50 9.22
CA ASP A 193 -10.29 11.87 10.55
C ASP A 193 -9.25 12.71 11.30
N ALA A 194 -7.97 12.29 11.28
CA ALA A 194 -6.88 13.05 11.86
C ALA A 194 -6.76 14.48 11.27
N GLN A 195 -6.89 14.60 9.95
CA GLN A 195 -6.85 15.91 9.26
C GLN A 195 -8.05 16.81 9.64
N ARG A 196 -9.24 16.22 9.79
CA ARG A 196 -10.41 16.97 10.30
C ARG A 196 -10.21 17.48 11.72
N LEU A 197 -9.38 16.81 12.51
CA LEU A 197 -9.01 17.19 13.87
C LEU A 197 -7.76 18.09 13.93
N GLY A 198 -7.19 18.48 12.78
CA GLY A 198 -6.08 19.42 12.68
C GLY A 198 -4.72 18.83 12.32
N ALA A 199 -4.57 17.51 12.20
CA ALA A 199 -3.33 16.91 11.75
C ALA A 199 -3.00 17.30 10.30
N ARG A 200 -1.71 17.41 9.98
CA ARG A 200 -1.23 17.73 8.63
C ARG A 200 -0.60 16.50 7.99
N LEU A 201 -0.78 16.33 6.69
CA LEU A 201 -0.23 15.24 5.90
C LEU A 201 0.67 15.79 4.79
N LEU A 202 1.91 15.30 4.70
CA LEU A 202 2.86 15.57 3.61
C LEU A 202 3.17 14.24 2.91
N ARG A 203 2.59 14.02 1.74
CA ARG A 203 2.88 12.85 0.88
C ARG A 203 4.03 13.15 -0.08
N ARG A 204 4.61 12.10 -0.67
CA ARG A 204 5.74 12.20 -1.61
C ARG A 204 6.89 13.03 -1.07
N THR A 205 7.14 12.88 0.23
CA THR A 205 8.13 13.66 0.95
C THR A 205 8.91 12.74 1.87
N ARG A 206 10.22 12.64 1.67
CA ARG A 206 11.09 11.73 2.42
C ARG A 206 11.92 12.49 3.45
N VAL A 207 12.04 11.94 4.66
CA VAL A 207 13.03 12.38 5.63
C VAL A 207 14.43 11.99 5.12
N VAL A 208 15.32 12.98 5.06
CA VAL A 208 16.70 12.79 4.57
C VAL A 208 17.76 13.08 5.62
N GLY A 209 17.38 13.63 6.78
CA GLY A 209 18.30 13.90 7.89
C GLY A 209 17.60 14.49 9.10
N PHE A 210 18.34 14.54 10.21
CA PHE A 210 17.90 15.15 11.44
C PHE A 210 18.96 16.13 11.96
N GLU A 211 18.51 17.19 12.60
CA GLU A 211 19.33 18.10 13.40
C GLU A 211 19.24 17.67 14.87
N ARG A 212 20.40 17.40 15.48
CA ARG A 212 20.49 16.99 16.87
C ARG A 212 21.13 18.08 17.72
N GLU A 213 20.55 18.33 18.88
CA GLU A 213 21.10 19.21 19.91
C GLU A 213 21.16 18.45 21.26
N GLY A 214 22.36 18.09 21.68
CA GLY A 214 22.55 17.29 22.89
C GLY A 214 21.83 15.93 22.82
N ARG A 215 20.87 15.75 23.72
CA ARG A 215 20.05 14.52 23.81
C ARG A 215 18.71 14.63 23.06
N ARG A 216 18.51 15.61 22.23
CA ARG A 216 17.24 15.83 21.53
C ARG A 216 17.45 16.03 20.04
N LEU A 217 16.53 15.54 19.24
CA LEU A 217 16.34 15.98 17.87
C LEU A 217 15.60 17.32 17.91
N ARG A 218 16.11 18.31 17.14
CA ARG A 218 15.48 19.63 17.02
C ARG A 218 14.57 19.68 15.79
N ALA A 219 15.09 19.21 14.66
CA ALA A 219 14.39 19.27 13.40
C ALA A 219 14.66 18.05 12.53
N ALA A 220 13.78 17.80 11.56
CA ALA A 220 14.00 16.90 10.44
C ALA A 220 14.07 17.69 9.14
N THR A 221 14.96 17.27 8.24
CA THR A 221 15.02 17.77 6.86
C THR A 221 14.25 16.80 5.96
N LEU A 222 13.29 17.35 5.23
CA LEU A 222 12.41 16.62 4.34
C LEU A 222 12.67 17.02 2.90
N ARG A 223 12.67 16.01 2.00
CA ARG A 223 12.84 16.21 0.56
C ARG A 223 11.61 15.79 -0.21
N PRO A 224 10.90 16.72 -0.88
CA PRO A 224 9.79 16.37 -1.75
C PRO A 224 10.26 15.58 -2.99
N PHE A 225 9.52 14.56 -3.38
CA PHE A 225 9.68 13.90 -4.69
C PHE A 225 9.10 14.81 -5.79
N GLY A 226 9.78 14.88 -6.92
CA GLY A 226 9.38 15.76 -8.04
C GLY A 226 10.07 17.12 -8.06
N GLY A 227 11.02 17.35 -7.15
CA GLY A 227 11.82 18.56 -7.08
C GLY A 227 11.23 19.62 -6.14
N GLY A 228 12.00 20.66 -5.88
CA GLY A 228 11.66 21.70 -4.91
C GLY A 228 12.74 21.83 -3.84
N ASN A 229 12.58 22.83 -2.97
CA ASN A 229 13.49 23.02 -1.84
C ASN A 229 13.18 22.02 -0.72
N ASP A 230 14.21 21.57 -0.02
CA ASP A 230 14.04 20.81 1.20
C ASP A 230 13.20 21.61 2.22
N VAL A 231 12.31 20.91 2.91
CA VAL A 231 11.44 21.48 3.96
C VAL A 231 12.02 21.11 5.32
N ARG A 232 12.10 22.06 6.22
CA ARG A 232 12.56 21.84 7.58
C ARG A 232 11.37 21.80 8.54
N ILE A 233 11.26 20.70 9.33
CA ILE A 233 10.22 20.57 10.37
C ILE A 233 10.87 20.53 11.74
N GLU A 234 10.49 21.47 12.60
CA GLU A 234 10.81 21.45 14.03
C GLU A 234 9.69 20.72 14.79
N ALA A 235 10.07 19.79 15.68
CA ALA A 235 9.12 19.03 16.46
C ALA A 235 9.59 18.79 17.89
N ALA A 236 8.64 18.79 18.84
CA ALA A 236 8.95 18.44 20.22
C ALA A 236 9.22 16.93 20.37
N GLN A 237 8.53 16.08 19.59
CA GLN A 237 8.69 14.63 19.55
C GLN A 237 8.76 14.12 18.11
N PHE A 238 9.52 13.07 17.88
CA PHE A 238 9.68 12.40 16.59
C PHE A 238 9.27 10.94 16.74
N VAL A 239 8.40 10.46 15.86
CA VAL A 239 7.96 9.07 15.85
C VAL A 239 8.27 8.45 14.50
N ASN A 240 9.16 7.46 14.50
CA ASN A 240 9.46 6.64 13.35
C ASN A 240 8.46 5.47 13.27
N ALA A 241 7.51 5.56 12.36
CA ALA A 241 6.52 4.53 12.01
C ALA A 241 6.70 4.02 10.57
N ALA A 242 7.94 4.07 10.06
CA ALA A 242 8.28 3.80 8.66
C ALA A 242 8.28 2.29 8.29
N GLY A 243 7.77 1.41 9.16
CA GLY A 243 7.60 -0.01 8.87
C GLY A 243 8.92 -0.69 8.47
N ALA A 244 9.02 -1.21 7.25
CA ALA A 244 10.25 -1.86 6.78
C ALA A 244 11.46 -0.90 6.69
N TRP A 245 11.24 0.39 6.46
CA TRP A 245 12.29 1.41 6.42
C TRP A 245 12.62 2.01 7.80
N ALA A 246 12.04 1.47 8.87
CA ALA A 246 12.27 2.01 10.23
C ALA A 246 13.73 1.93 10.67
N ARG A 247 14.48 0.90 10.23
CA ARG A 247 15.92 0.78 10.46
C ARG A 247 16.69 1.96 9.86
N ASP A 248 16.38 2.30 8.62
CA ASP A 248 17.09 3.35 7.89
C ASP A 248 16.79 4.73 8.48
N VAL A 249 15.53 5.00 8.84
CA VAL A 249 15.14 6.26 9.51
C VAL A 249 15.77 6.38 10.89
N ALA A 250 15.84 5.29 11.67
CA ALA A 250 16.50 5.29 12.98
C ALA A 250 18.03 5.52 12.84
N ALA A 251 18.65 4.93 11.81
CA ALA A 251 20.06 5.14 11.51
C ALA A 251 20.37 6.60 11.15
N LEU A 252 19.51 7.28 10.39
CA LEU A 252 19.64 8.72 10.10
C LEU A 252 19.66 9.58 11.38
N ALA A 253 18.96 9.15 12.43
CA ALA A 253 18.95 9.81 13.72
C ALA A 253 20.12 9.42 14.64
N GLY A 254 20.98 8.49 14.20
CA GLY A 254 22.08 7.95 15.03
C GLY A 254 21.60 6.99 16.13
N ALA A 255 20.46 6.33 15.94
CA ALA A 255 19.85 5.38 16.88
C ALA A 255 19.53 4.05 16.17
N PRO A 256 20.52 3.28 15.73
CA PRO A 256 20.30 2.07 14.94
C PRO A 256 19.47 1.02 15.70
N ILE A 257 18.61 0.32 14.97
CA ILE A 257 17.80 -0.81 15.45
C ILE A 257 18.07 -2.04 14.58
N GLU A 258 17.98 -3.21 15.18
CA GLU A 258 18.12 -4.47 14.46
C GLU A 258 16.76 -4.92 13.91
N MET A 259 16.73 -5.18 12.61
CA MET A 259 15.53 -5.67 11.90
C MET A 259 15.94 -6.68 10.84
N THR A 260 15.06 -7.64 10.63
CA THR A 260 15.14 -8.58 9.51
C THR A 260 13.89 -8.44 8.64
N TYR A 261 14.01 -8.84 7.38
CA TYR A 261 12.97 -8.64 6.39
C TYR A 261 12.55 -9.96 5.76
N SER A 262 11.25 -10.16 5.65
CA SER A 262 10.68 -11.33 4.99
C SER A 262 9.69 -10.90 3.91
N LYS A 263 10.04 -11.17 2.65
CA LYS A 263 9.15 -10.99 1.51
C LYS A 263 8.03 -12.03 1.55
N GLY A 264 6.80 -11.60 1.29
CA GLY A 264 5.64 -12.46 1.10
C GLY A 264 4.96 -12.15 -0.22
N THR A 265 4.96 -13.12 -1.14
CA THR A 265 4.28 -13.04 -2.43
C THR A 265 2.82 -13.48 -2.30
N LEU A 266 1.95 -12.80 -3.02
CA LEU A 266 0.51 -12.99 -3.05
C LEU A 266 0.03 -13.05 -4.50
N LEU A 267 -0.92 -13.91 -4.79
CA LEU A 267 -1.56 -14.05 -6.10
C LEU A 267 -3.02 -13.61 -6.03
N VAL A 268 -3.50 -12.98 -7.09
CA VAL A 268 -4.89 -12.54 -7.24
C VAL A 268 -5.55 -13.33 -8.36
N THR A 269 -6.64 -14.01 -8.06
CA THR A 269 -7.45 -14.76 -9.02
C THR A 269 -8.33 -13.83 -9.86
N HIS A 270 -8.82 -14.31 -11.00
CA HIS A 270 -9.74 -13.53 -11.84
C HIS A 270 -11.19 -13.52 -11.30
N ALA A 271 -11.53 -14.42 -10.40
CA ALA A 271 -12.86 -14.55 -9.81
C ALA A 271 -12.78 -14.93 -8.32
N ARG A 272 -13.80 -14.59 -7.57
CA ARG A 272 -13.92 -14.98 -6.16
C ARG A 272 -14.31 -16.46 -6.05
N LEU A 273 -13.52 -17.23 -5.30
CA LEU A 273 -13.69 -18.68 -5.13
C LEU A 273 -14.44 -19.06 -3.86
N ALA A 274 -14.38 -18.25 -2.83
CA ALA A 274 -15.01 -18.54 -1.55
C ALA A 274 -15.64 -17.29 -0.93
N GLY A 275 -16.68 -17.49 -0.13
CA GLY A 275 -17.32 -16.48 0.70
C GLY A 275 -16.55 -16.17 1.98
N ARG A 276 -15.85 -17.18 2.51
CA ARG A 276 -15.10 -17.16 3.76
C ARG A 276 -13.59 -17.10 3.53
N VAL A 277 -12.86 -16.70 4.57
CA VAL A 277 -11.41 -16.93 4.63
C VAL A 277 -11.15 -18.43 4.72
N VAL A 278 -10.23 -18.95 3.92
CA VAL A 278 -9.80 -20.35 3.98
C VAL A 278 -8.35 -20.41 4.41
N ASN A 279 -8.06 -21.02 5.57
CA ASN A 279 -6.72 -21.24 6.09
C ASN A 279 -6.38 -22.73 6.05
N ARG A 280 -5.13 -23.08 5.73
CA ARG A 280 -4.63 -24.45 5.92
C ARG A 280 -4.43 -24.72 7.39
N LEU A 281 -4.98 -25.83 7.89
CA LEU A 281 -4.84 -26.26 9.28
C LEU A 281 -3.54 -27.07 9.46
N ARG A 282 -2.46 -26.37 9.59
CA ARG A 282 -1.13 -26.91 9.88
C ARG A 282 -0.26 -25.83 10.54
N ARG A 283 0.93 -26.20 11.01
CA ARG A 283 1.92 -25.19 11.41
C ARG A 283 2.13 -24.20 10.27
N PRO A 284 2.19 -22.88 10.55
CA PRO A 284 2.28 -21.83 9.52
C PRO A 284 3.36 -22.11 8.46
N SER A 285 2.96 -22.21 7.21
CA SER A 285 3.81 -22.50 6.06
C SER A 285 3.47 -21.61 4.86
N ASN A 286 3.98 -21.93 3.65
CA ASN A 286 3.69 -21.21 2.42
C ASN A 286 2.26 -21.46 1.94
N ALA A 287 1.63 -20.45 1.34
CA ALA A 287 0.34 -20.54 0.66
C ALA A 287 -0.84 -21.05 1.51
N ASP A 288 -0.79 -20.81 2.81
CA ASP A 288 -1.79 -21.34 3.75
C ASP A 288 -3.11 -20.55 3.78
N ILE A 289 -3.20 -19.42 3.08
CA ILE A 289 -4.35 -18.52 3.21
C ILE A 289 -4.93 -18.18 1.85
N MET A 290 -6.25 -18.31 1.71
CA MET A 290 -7.04 -17.73 0.63
C MET A 290 -8.06 -16.77 1.22
N MET A 291 -8.03 -15.52 0.77
CA MET A 291 -8.90 -14.43 1.23
C MET A 291 -9.94 -14.07 0.19
N PRO A 292 -11.21 -13.87 0.56
CA PRO A 292 -12.17 -13.19 -0.29
C PRO A 292 -11.84 -11.68 -0.39
N GLY A 293 -11.57 -11.20 -1.60
CA GLY A 293 -11.17 -9.82 -1.90
C GLY A 293 -12.18 -9.09 -2.80
N GLY A 294 -13.44 -9.03 -2.42
CA GLY A 294 -14.49 -8.45 -3.26
C GLY A 294 -14.88 -9.39 -4.40
N THR A 295 -14.48 -9.09 -5.63
CA THR A 295 -14.78 -9.90 -6.83
C THR A 295 -13.72 -10.96 -7.12
N VAL A 296 -12.64 -10.99 -6.37
CA VAL A 296 -11.48 -11.89 -6.54
C VAL A 296 -11.17 -12.67 -5.27
N SER A 297 -10.29 -13.65 -5.34
CA SER A 297 -9.62 -14.21 -4.16
C SER A 297 -8.14 -13.85 -4.18
N ILE A 298 -7.56 -13.66 -2.98
CA ILE A 298 -6.14 -13.39 -2.79
C ILE A 298 -5.53 -14.60 -2.09
N VAL A 299 -4.49 -15.18 -2.68
CA VAL A 299 -3.89 -16.43 -2.22
C VAL A 299 -2.43 -16.22 -1.83
N GLY A 300 -1.98 -16.78 -0.75
CA GLY A 300 -0.58 -16.72 -0.33
C GLY A 300 -0.42 -16.97 1.18
N THR A 301 0.70 -16.67 1.77
CA THR A 301 1.88 -15.99 1.25
C THR A 301 3.10 -16.89 1.28
N THR A 302 4.16 -16.52 0.57
CA THR A 302 5.51 -17.05 0.82
C THR A 302 6.17 -16.37 2.03
N SER A 303 7.33 -16.84 2.43
CA SER A 303 8.21 -16.19 3.41
C SER A 303 9.65 -16.39 2.95
N THR A 304 10.20 -15.38 2.30
CA THR A 304 11.56 -15.39 1.74
C THR A 304 12.36 -14.26 2.37
N PRO A 305 13.50 -14.54 3.01
CA PRO A 305 14.39 -13.48 3.50
C PRO A 305 14.80 -12.55 2.35
N VAL A 306 14.89 -11.25 2.63
CA VAL A 306 15.38 -10.23 1.68
C VAL A 306 16.17 -9.17 2.44
N ASP A 307 17.19 -8.62 1.78
CA ASP A 307 18.00 -7.53 2.32
C ASP A 307 17.75 -6.21 1.61
N ASP A 308 17.32 -6.28 0.34
CA ASP A 308 16.96 -5.11 -0.47
C ASP A 308 15.44 -4.85 -0.39
N LEU A 309 15.08 -3.62 -0.05
CA LEU A 309 13.69 -3.16 0.03
C LEU A 309 13.22 -2.42 -1.23
N GLU A 310 14.13 -2.09 -2.15
CA GLU A 310 13.81 -1.29 -3.34
C GLU A 310 13.35 -2.17 -4.52
N ASP A 311 13.85 -3.42 -4.63
CA ASP A 311 13.44 -4.36 -5.69
C ASP A 311 12.68 -5.57 -5.12
N VAL A 312 11.49 -5.34 -4.63
CA VAL A 312 10.62 -6.40 -4.08
C VAL A 312 9.63 -6.86 -5.14
N ARG A 313 10.02 -7.90 -5.92
CA ARG A 313 9.19 -8.48 -6.97
C ARG A 313 8.78 -9.92 -6.64
N SER A 314 7.59 -10.31 -7.12
CA SER A 314 7.16 -11.70 -7.14
C SER A 314 7.91 -12.46 -8.23
N THR A 315 8.28 -13.71 -7.95
CA THR A 315 8.93 -14.59 -8.92
C THR A 315 7.98 -15.71 -9.38
N THR A 316 8.24 -16.28 -10.56
CA THR A 316 7.47 -17.43 -11.07
C THR A 316 7.56 -18.61 -10.11
N ALA A 317 8.73 -18.90 -9.56
CA ALA A 317 8.91 -19.99 -8.59
C ALA A 317 8.06 -19.81 -7.31
N GLU A 318 7.92 -18.57 -6.83
CA GLU A 318 7.02 -18.29 -5.71
C GLU A 318 5.54 -18.45 -6.10
N ALA A 319 5.18 -18.06 -7.33
CA ALA A 319 3.83 -18.23 -7.83
C ALA A 319 3.48 -19.72 -7.97
N ASP A 320 4.36 -20.52 -8.54
CA ASP A 320 4.18 -21.98 -8.70
C ASP A 320 4.04 -22.67 -7.35
N LEU A 321 4.90 -22.33 -6.38
CA LEU A 321 4.81 -22.83 -5.00
C LEU A 321 3.47 -22.49 -4.34
N ILE A 322 2.97 -21.26 -4.54
CA ILE A 322 1.68 -20.85 -3.98
C ILE A 322 0.54 -21.66 -4.63
N VAL A 323 0.56 -21.83 -5.93
CA VAL A 323 -0.47 -22.59 -6.65
C VAL A 323 -0.46 -24.05 -6.20
N GLU A 324 0.70 -24.70 -6.16
CA GLU A 324 0.84 -26.11 -5.75
C GLU A 324 0.30 -26.35 -4.33
N GLU A 325 0.73 -25.55 -3.37
CA GLU A 325 0.35 -25.75 -1.97
C GLU A 325 -1.13 -25.36 -1.69
N ALA A 326 -1.60 -24.26 -2.27
CA ALA A 326 -2.97 -23.82 -2.06
C ALA A 326 -4.01 -24.71 -2.78
N ALA A 327 -3.64 -25.32 -3.91
CA ALA A 327 -4.52 -26.25 -4.64
C ALA A 327 -4.86 -27.52 -3.82
N ARG A 328 -4.06 -27.86 -2.81
CA ARG A 328 -4.37 -28.99 -1.91
C ARG A 328 -5.65 -28.74 -1.12
N MET A 329 -5.90 -27.50 -0.68
CA MET A 329 -7.15 -27.13 0.04
C MET A 329 -8.23 -26.60 -0.90
N VAL A 330 -7.88 -25.98 -2.03
CA VAL A 330 -8.80 -25.42 -3.03
C VAL A 330 -8.36 -25.85 -4.43
N PRO A 331 -8.78 -27.03 -4.92
CA PRO A 331 -8.25 -27.63 -6.16
C PRO A 331 -8.39 -26.76 -7.42
N ALA A 332 -9.42 -25.91 -7.48
CA ALA A 332 -9.64 -25.00 -8.60
C ALA A 332 -8.46 -24.06 -8.87
N LEU A 333 -7.63 -23.79 -7.85
CA LEU A 333 -6.45 -22.94 -7.99
C LEU A 333 -5.39 -23.52 -8.95
N ALA A 334 -5.34 -24.84 -9.15
CA ALA A 334 -4.39 -25.49 -10.06
C ALA A 334 -4.58 -25.07 -11.54
N THR A 335 -5.80 -24.70 -11.92
CA THR A 335 -6.15 -24.32 -13.31
C THR A 335 -6.74 -22.92 -13.43
N MET A 336 -6.85 -22.21 -12.31
CA MET A 336 -7.42 -20.87 -12.25
C MET A 336 -6.51 -19.87 -12.96
N ARG A 337 -7.11 -18.89 -13.64
CA ARG A 337 -6.40 -17.72 -14.14
C ARG A 337 -6.07 -16.77 -12.99
N PHE A 338 -4.81 -16.40 -12.89
CA PHE A 338 -4.35 -15.33 -12.02
C PHE A 338 -4.19 -14.04 -12.83
N ILE A 339 -4.62 -12.93 -12.28
CA ILE A 339 -4.57 -11.62 -12.95
C ILE A 339 -3.43 -10.74 -12.45
N ARG A 340 -2.82 -11.09 -11.30
CA ARG A 340 -1.74 -10.32 -10.70
C ARG A 340 -0.99 -11.16 -9.66
N ALA A 341 0.31 -10.90 -9.54
CA ALA A 341 1.12 -11.22 -8.36
C ALA A 341 1.66 -9.93 -7.75
N TYR A 342 1.79 -9.87 -6.44
CA TYR A 342 2.47 -8.77 -5.77
C TYR A 342 3.15 -9.27 -4.50
N ALA A 343 4.16 -8.51 -4.04
CA ALA A 343 4.90 -8.87 -2.84
C ALA A 343 4.95 -7.70 -1.85
N GLY A 344 4.92 -8.03 -0.57
CA GLY A 344 5.15 -7.10 0.52
C GLY A 344 6.28 -7.57 1.41
N VAL A 345 6.96 -6.65 2.09
CA VAL A 345 8.02 -6.97 3.04
C VAL A 345 7.50 -6.82 4.46
N ARG A 346 7.61 -7.90 5.23
CA ARG A 346 7.31 -7.88 6.67
C ARG A 346 8.51 -7.36 7.42
N PRO A 347 8.38 -6.27 8.19
CA PRO A 347 9.39 -5.87 9.16
C PRO A 347 9.34 -6.83 10.35
N LEU A 348 10.43 -7.53 10.63
CA LEU A 348 10.57 -8.42 11.76
C LEU A 348 11.59 -7.83 12.73
N VAL A 349 11.23 -7.76 14.01
CA VAL A 349 12.11 -7.18 15.03
C VAL A 349 12.94 -8.28 15.67
N GLY A 350 14.25 -8.07 15.74
CA GLY A 350 15.22 -9.02 16.28
C GLY A 350 16.10 -9.67 15.21
N SER A 351 17.17 -10.33 15.64
CA SER A 351 18.05 -11.09 14.77
C SER A 351 17.34 -12.37 14.31
N ALA A 352 17.28 -12.59 13.00
CA ALA A 352 16.87 -13.89 12.48
C ALA A 352 17.94 -14.92 12.85
N GLY A 353 17.58 -15.91 13.68
CA GLY A 353 18.28 -17.19 13.63
C GLY A 353 18.20 -17.73 12.19
N ALA A 354 19.11 -18.61 11.79
CA ALA A 354 19.11 -19.21 10.46
C ALA A 354 17.74 -19.84 10.16
N GLY A 355 16.91 -19.18 9.33
CA GLY A 355 15.57 -19.63 8.96
C GLY A 355 14.79 -18.63 8.13
N ASP A 356 13.57 -19.01 7.71
CA ASP A 356 12.71 -18.24 6.83
C ASP A 356 11.94 -17.09 7.53
N GLY A 357 12.31 -16.70 8.75
CA GLY A 357 11.70 -15.65 9.56
C GLY A 357 10.35 -16.01 10.17
N ARG A 358 9.85 -17.25 10.01
CA ARG A 358 8.58 -17.68 10.62
C ARG A 358 8.68 -17.93 12.12
N ALA A 359 9.89 -18.25 12.62
CA ALA A 359 10.17 -18.44 14.03
C ALA A 359 10.25 -17.11 14.81
N VAL A 360 10.42 -15.97 14.11
CA VAL A 360 10.43 -14.65 14.74
C VAL A 360 9.01 -14.27 15.15
N SER A 361 8.84 -13.77 16.37
CA SER A 361 7.54 -13.31 16.88
C SER A 361 6.87 -12.32 15.91
N ARG A 362 5.56 -12.44 15.79
CA ARG A 362 4.72 -11.51 15.02
C ARG A 362 4.21 -10.35 15.88
N GLY A 363 4.76 -10.17 17.07
CA GLY A 363 4.56 -8.99 17.91
C GLY A 363 5.11 -7.72 17.28
N PHE A 364 4.81 -6.60 17.87
CA PHE A 364 5.42 -5.31 17.52
C PHE A 364 6.43 -4.90 18.58
N ALA A 365 7.34 -3.99 18.22
CA ALA A 365 8.25 -3.39 19.18
C ALA A 365 8.13 -1.87 19.14
N LEU A 366 8.05 -1.29 20.31
CA LEU A 366 8.15 0.15 20.54
C LEU A 366 9.51 0.43 21.21
N PHE A 367 10.42 1.03 20.44
CA PHE A 367 11.73 1.44 20.91
C PHE A 367 11.66 2.86 21.46
N ASP A 368 11.98 3.03 22.73
CA ASP A 368 12.29 4.30 23.33
C ASP A 368 13.79 4.56 23.18
N HIS A 369 14.17 5.57 22.38
CA HIS A 369 15.57 5.84 22.07
C HIS A 369 16.30 6.66 23.16
N GLU A 370 15.72 6.83 24.33
CA GLU A 370 16.40 7.41 25.49
C GLU A 370 17.69 6.64 25.83
N ILE A 371 17.67 5.31 25.64
CA ILE A 371 18.85 4.44 25.79
C ILE A 371 19.97 4.77 24.79
N HIS A 372 19.66 5.35 23.65
CA HIS A 372 20.61 5.85 22.66
C HIS A 372 20.94 7.35 22.85
N GLY A 373 20.51 7.93 23.96
CA GLY A 373 20.69 9.35 24.26
C GLY A 373 19.83 10.28 23.41
N LEU A 374 18.64 9.82 23.01
CA LEU A 374 17.63 10.61 22.27
C LEU A 374 16.30 10.59 23.02
N ASP A 375 16.05 11.62 23.81
CA ASP A 375 14.91 11.70 24.74
C ASP A 375 13.57 11.97 24.06
N ASN A 376 13.56 12.30 22.76
CA ASN A 376 12.37 12.67 22.02
C ASN A 376 12.19 11.91 20.70
N LEU A 377 12.87 10.77 20.55
CA LEU A 377 12.64 9.84 19.44
C LEU A 377 12.02 8.53 19.96
N ALA A 378 11.01 8.05 19.26
CA ALA A 378 10.49 6.70 19.42
C ALA A 378 10.37 6.00 18.05
N THR A 379 10.57 4.67 17.99
CA THR A 379 10.35 3.86 16.80
C THR A 379 9.33 2.78 17.09
N ILE A 380 8.27 2.70 16.26
CA ILE A 380 7.27 1.64 16.30
C ILE A 380 7.32 0.84 15.00
N THR A 381 7.54 -0.47 15.08
CA THR A 381 7.63 -1.34 13.88
C THR A 381 7.27 -2.78 14.22
N GLY A 382 7.15 -3.63 13.20
CA GLY A 382 6.67 -5.01 13.36
C GLY A 382 5.15 -5.08 13.39
N GLY A 383 4.60 -6.05 14.12
CA GLY A 383 3.16 -6.21 14.32
C GLY A 383 2.40 -6.68 13.09
N LYS A 384 1.10 -6.42 13.11
CA LYS A 384 0.13 -6.88 12.10
C LYS A 384 -0.85 -5.76 11.77
N LEU A 385 -1.51 -5.86 10.62
CA LEU A 385 -2.64 -4.98 10.27
C LEU A 385 -3.69 -4.95 11.41
N THR A 386 -4.03 -6.09 11.96
CA THR A 386 -5.03 -6.23 13.04
C THR A 386 -4.65 -5.44 14.30
N THR A 387 -3.36 -5.34 14.63
CA THR A 387 -2.90 -4.68 15.88
C THR A 387 -2.51 -3.21 15.69
N CYS A 388 -2.78 -2.60 14.53
CA CYS A 388 -2.33 -1.24 14.21
C CYS A 388 -2.84 -0.18 15.20
N ARG A 389 -4.09 -0.32 15.67
CA ARG A 389 -4.67 0.59 16.66
C ARG A 389 -3.94 0.50 18.01
N LEU A 390 -3.68 -0.72 18.49
CA LEU A 390 -2.93 -0.94 19.74
C LEU A 390 -1.49 -0.40 19.64
N MET A 391 -0.82 -0.61 18.51
CA MET A 391 0.49 -0.04 18.23
C MET A 391 0.47 1.49 18.33
N ALA A 392 -0.54 2.12 17.73
CA ALA A 392 -0.75 3.56 17.78
C ALA A 392 -1.01 4.05 19.22
N GLU A 393 -1.88 3.39 19.96
CA GLU A 393 -2.18 3.71 21.37
C GLU A 393 -0.93 3.68 22.24
N ARG A 394 -0.16 2.58 22.20
CA ARG A 394 1.07 2.43 22.99
C ARG A 394 2.10 3.51 22.66
N THR A 395 2.21 3.87 21.39
CA THR A 395 3.13 4.92 20.93
C THR A 395 2.64 6.30 21.37
N ALA A 396 1.34 6.58 21.21
CA ALA A 396 0.74 7.83 21.65
C ALA A 396 0.84 8.01 23.17
N ASP A 397 0.69 6.94 23.97
CA ASP A 397 0.86 6.99 25.41
C ASP A 397 2.28 7.40 25.82
N LEU A 398 3.31 6.88 25.13
CA LEU A 398 4.70 7.30 25.35
C LEU A 398 4.89 8.77 25.00
N VAL A 399 4.43 9.18 23.81
CA VAL A 399 4.57 10.56 23.30
C VAL A 399 3.83 11.55 24.20
N CYS A 400 2.57 11.28 24.57
CA CYS A 400 1.75 12.13 25.43
C CYS A 400 2.37 12.29 26.81
N ARG A 401 2.91 11.23 27.41
CA ARG A 401 3.66 11.27 28.67
C ARG A 401 4.83 12.24 28.60
N ARG A 402 5.61 12.21 27.51
CA ARG A 402 6.76 13.11 27.30
C ARG A 402 6.34 14.57 27.06
N LEU A 403 5.15 14.78 26.48
CA LEU A 403 4.58 16.12 26.25
C LEU A 403 3.79 16.66 27.46
N GLY A 404 3.57 15.86 28.51
CA GLY A 404 2.73 16.24 29.64
C GLY A 404 1.22 16.26 29.33
N VAL A 405 0.80 15.57 28.25
CA VAL A 405 -0.61 15.44 27.86
C VAL A 405 -1.25 14.30 28.65
N THR A 406 -2.29 14.62 29.43
CA THR A 406 -2.98 13.67 30.32
C THR A 406 -4.26 13.09 29.71
N ARG A 407 -4.69 13.56 28.53
CA ARG A 407 -5.91 13.04 27.87
C ARG A 407 -5.72 11.58 27.48
N PRO A 408 -6.60 10.66 27.90
CA PRO A 408 -6.47 9.24 27.64
C PRO A 408 -6.76 8.91 26.16
N CYS A 409 -6.32 7.71 25.72
CA CYS A 409 -6.73 7.15 24.45
C CYS A 409 -8.23 6.84 24.44
N VAL A 410 -8.91 7.25 23.39
CA VAL A 410 -10.34 6.98 23.17
C VAL A 410 -10.62 6.18 21.90
N THR A 411 -9.57 5.73 21.19
CA THR A 411 -9.73 5.02 19.90
C THR A 411 -10.41 3.65 20.04
N ALA A 412 -10.41 3.05 21.23
CA ALA A 412 -11.13 1.81 21.54
C ALA A 412 -12.66 2.01 21.70
N THR A 413 -13.11 3.25 21.91
CA THR A 413 -14.52 3.60 22.17
C THR A 413 -15.10 4.63 21.22
N THR A 414 -14.25 5.27 20.39
CA THR A 414 -14.67 6.26 19.39
C THR A 414 -14.63 5.64 18.00
N PRO A 415 -15.80 5.36 17.38
CA PRO A 415 -15.85 4.81 16.04
C PRO A 415 -15.06 5.66 15.03
N LEU A 416 -14.44 4.99 14.07
CA LEU A 416 -13.82 5.66 12.93
C LEU A 416 -14.93 6.25 12.05
N PRO A 417 -14.96 7.57 11.81
CA PRO A 417 -16.00 8.16 10.98
C PRO A 417 -15.87 7.70 9.52
N VAL A 418 -17.02 7.50 8.88
CA VAL A 418 -17.06 7.23 7.45
C VAL A 418 -16.63 8.47 6.68
N ALA A 419 -15.65 8.35 5.82
CA ALA A 419 -15.24 9.36 4.85
C ALA A 419 -15.68 8.92 3.45
N PRO A 420 -16.73 9.52 2.88
CA PRO A 420 -17.30 9.10 1.58
C PRO A 420 -16.28 9.11 0.44
N GLU A 421 -15.35 10.06 0.46
CA GLU A 421 -14.24 10.20 -0.49
C GLU A 421 -13.23 9.04 -0.43
N CYS A 422 -13.13 8.36 0.71
CA CYS A 422 -12.25 7.21 0.91
C CYS A 422 -12.92 5.86 0.59
N ALA A 423 -14.23 5.85 0.38
CA ALA A 423 -15.00 4.62 0.24
C ALA A 423 -14.99 4.02 -1.17
N TRP A 424 -14.35 4.65 -2.15
CA TRP A 424 -14.30 4.15 -3.53
C TRP A 424 -13.45 2.90 -3.72
N THR A 425 -12.66 2.51 -2.71
CA THR A 425 -11.95 1.23 -2.68
C THR A 425 -12.88 0.04 -2.43
N GLU A 426 -14.08 0.29 -1.86
CA GLU A 426 -15.06 -0.73 -1.51
C GLU A 426 -15.55 -1.48 -2.77
N PRO A 427 -15.43 -2.83 -2.80
CA PRO A 427 -15.93 -3.63 -3.90
C PRO A 427 -17.44 -3.44 -4.12
N GLY A 428 -17.85 -3.23 -5.36
CA GLY A 428 -19.25 -3.04 -5.72
C GLY A 428 -19.85 -1.66 -5.38
N ARG A 429 -19.11 -0.74 -4.75
CA ARG A 429 -19.59 0.62 -4.50
C ARG A 429 -19.82 1.38 -5.81
N SER A 430 -18.81 1.42 -6.68
CA SER A 430 -18.93 2.12 -7.97
C SER A 430 -20.09 1.60 -8.81
N PRO A 431 -20.28 0.28 -9.01
CA PRO A 431 -21.47 -0.23 -9.69
C PRO A 431 -22.78 0.21 -9.03
N ARG A 432 -22.88 0.11 -7.71
CA ARG A 432 -24.10 0.49 -6.99
C ARG A 432 -24.43 1.99 -7.13
N VAL A 433 -23.43 2.85 -7.07
CA VAL A 433 -23.59 4.30 -7.22
C VAL A 433 -24.01 4.61 -8.65
N TRP A 434 -23.28 4.10 -9.64
CA TRP A 434 -23.57 4.36 -11.05
C TRP A 434 -24.96 3.87 -11.47
N MET A 435 -25.35 2.64 -11.09
CA MET A 435 -26.66 2.08 -11.42
C MET A 435 -27.83 2.83 -10.75
N ARG A 436 -27.61 3.43 -9.59
CA ARG A 436 -28.63 4.24 -8.91
C ARG A 436 -28.78 5.64 -9.49
N SER A 437 -27.70 6.23 -9.97
CA SER A 437 -27.71 7.58 -10.52
C SER A 437 -28.51 7.65 -11.84
N GLN A 438 -28.44 6.57 -12.65
CA GLN A 438 -28.98 6.47 -14.00
C GLN A 438 -28.61 7.68 -14.89
N GLU A 439 -27.43 8.27 -14.62
CA GLU A 439 -26.93 9.44 -15.34
C GLU A 439 -26.18 8.98 -16.60
N LEU A 440 -26.85 9.09 -17.73
CA LEU A 440 -26.32 8.67 -19.04
C LEU A 440 -25.10 9.48 -19.50
N ARG A 441 -24.87 10.66 -18.92
CA ARG A 441 -23.75 11.54 -19.23
C ARG A 441 -22.54 11.29 -18.34
N ASP A 442 -22.61 10.33 -17.41
CA ASP A 442 -21.50 9.90 -16.55
C ASP A 442 -20.85 8.63 -17.13
N PRO A 443 -19.88 8.76 -18.06
CA PRO A 443 -19.31 7.61 -18.74
C PRO A 443 -18.49 6.75 -17.79
N LEU A 444 -18.48 5.44 -18.05
CA LEU A 444 -17.59 4.51 -17.35
C LEU A 444 -16.16 4.66 -17.88
N LEU A 445 -15.24 5.05 -17.01
CA LEU A 445 -13.81 5.08 -17.29
C LEU A 445 -13.17 3.71 -17.08
N CYS A 446 -13.63 2.94 -16.08
CA CYS A 446 -13.24 1.56 -15.84
C CYS A 446 -14.47 0.65 -15.97
N GLU A 447 -14.56 -0.15 -17.04
CA GLU A 447 -15.68 -1.06 -17.27
C GLU A 447 -15.64 -2.30 -16.38
N CYS A 448 -14.44 -2.88 -16.13
CA CYS A 448 -14.30 -4.08 -15.30
C CYS A 448 -14.84 -3.89 -13.86
N GLU A 449 -14.71 -2.69 -13.31
CA GLU A 449 -15.09 -2.33 -11.95
C GLU A 449 -16.20 -1.26 -11.93
N MET A 450 -16.72 -0.88 -13.11
CA MET A 450 -17.76 0.12 -13.32
C MET A 450 -17.51 1.46 -12.60
N VAL A 451 -16.26 1.96 -12.70
CA VAL A 451 -15.90 3.26 -12.13
C VAL A 451 -16.18 4.35 -13.14
N SER A 452 -17.06 5.27 -12.77
CA SER A 452 -17.46 6.39 -13.62
C SER A 452 -16.52 7.59 -13.55
N ALA A 453 -16.71 8.52 -14.49
CA ALA A 453 -15.99 9.79 -14.50
C ALA A 453 -16.26 10.59 -13.22
N SER A 454 -17.51 10.66 -12.75
CA SER A 454 -17.86 11.35 -11.50
C SER A 454 -17.14 10.79 -10.26
N ALA A 455 -16.94 9.47 -10.20
CA ALA A 455 -16.18 8.85 -9.12
C ALA A 455 -14.70 9.25 -9.15
N VAL A 456 -14.09 9.30 -10.34
CA VAL A 456 -12.73 9.78 -10.54
C VAL A 456 -12.62 11.26 -10.18
N ASP A 457 -13.59 12.06 -10.58
CA ASP A 457 -13.64 13.50 -10.28
C ASP A 457 -13.73 13.77 -8.78
N ALA A 458 -14.53 13.00 -8.05
CA ALA A 458 -14.64 13.13 -6.59
C ALA A 458 -13.31 12.83 -5.89
N ILE A 459 -12.58 11.78 -6.32
CA ILE A 459 -11.28 11.42 -5.79
C ILE A 459 -10.24 12.51 -6.12
N HIS A 460 -10.22 12.96 -7.38
CA HIS A 460 -9.33 14.01 -7.84
C HIS A 460 -9.53 15.31 -7.07
N ALA A 461 -10.80 15.72 -6.89
CA ALA A 461 -11.13 16.92 -6.13
C ALA A 461 -10.70 16.83 -4.65
N ALA A 462 -10.90 15.67 -4.00
CA ALA A 462 -10.48 15.46 -2.62
C ALA A 462 -8.95 15.57 -2.46
N LEU A 463 -8.18 15.00 -3.40
CA LEU A 463 -6.73 15.12 -3.42
C LEU A 463 -6.27 16.57 -3.64
N ARG A 464 -6.90 17.28 -4.56
CA ARG A 464 -6.60 18.70 -4.82
C ARG A 464 -6.90 19.58 -3.59
N ALA A 465 -7.98 19.29 -2.88
CA ALA A 465 -8.34 20.02 -1.66
C ALA A 465 -7.30 19.83 -0.54
N SER A 466 -6.59 18.71 -0.53
CA SER A 466 -5.46 18.44 0.38
C SER A 466 -4.14 19.10 -0.06
N GLY A 467 -4.14 19.91 -1.13
CA GLY A 467 -2.94 20.57 -1.67
C GLY A 467 -2.08 19.69 -2.59
N ASP A 468 -2.54 18.48 -2.91
CA ASP A 468 -1.78 17.54 -3.75
C ASP A 468 -1.94 17.81 -5.25
N THR A 469 -1.00 17.27 -6.01
CA THR A 469 -1.11 17.13 -7.47
C THR A 469 -1.43 15.66 -7.78
N PRO A 470 -2.72 15.32 -8.01
CA PRO A 470 -3.14 13.92 -8.15
C PRO A 470 -2.50 13.23 -9.35
N THR A 471 -2.11 11.97 -9.18
CA THR A 471 -1.61 11.08 -10.24
C THR A 471 -2.66 10.01 -10.58
N LEU A 472 -2.46 9.31 -11.69
CA LEU A 472 -3.28 8.15 -12.02
C LEU A 472 -3.14 7.03 -10.96
N THR A 473 -1.95 6.86 -10.40
CA THR A 473 -1.69 5.91 -9.31
C THR A 473 -2.47 6.28 -8.04
N ASP A 474 -2.53 7.57 -7.67
CA ASP A 474 -3.33 8.02 -6.51
C ASP A 474 -4.82 7.71 -6.68
N ILE A 475 -5.35 7.90 -7.90
CA ILE A 475 -6.74 7.56 -8.24
C ILE A 475 -6.94 6.04 -8.15
N GLY A 476 -6.01 5.25 -8.67
CA GLY A 476 -6.03 3.79 -8.60
C GLY A 476 -6.00 3.26 -7.16
N LEU A 477 -5.21 3.87 -6.28
CA LEU A 477 -5.15 3.49 -4.86
C LEU A 477 -6.47 3.75 -4.13
N ARG A 478 -7.14 4.86 -4.44
CA ARG A 478 -8.39 5.31 -3.79
C ARG A 478 -9.66 4.82 -4.49
N SER A 479 -9.53 4.03 -5.55
CA SER A 479 -10.65 3.48 -6.31
C SER A 479 -10.41 2.02 -6.70
N ARG A 480 -11.28 1.51 -7.58
CA ARG A 480 -11.12 0.22 -8.23
C ARG A 480 -10.51 0.34 -9.64
N VAL A 481 -10.09 1.54 -10.08
CA VAL A 481 -9.41 1.75 -11.37
C VAL A 481 -8.14 0.90 -11.44
N GLY A 482 -8.01 0.09 -12.49
CA GLY A 482 -6.89 -0.81 -12.71
C GLY A 482 -6.88 -2.09 -11.87
N LYS A 483 -7.89 -2.34 -11.01
CA LYS A 483 -7.94 -3.53 -10.14
C LYS A 483 -8.69 -4.71 -10.76
N GLY A 484 -9.42 -4.51 -11.86
CA GLY A 484 -10.14 -5.57 -12.57
C GLY A 484 -9.25 -6.41 -13.47
N ALA A 485 -9.87 -7.35 -14.21
CA ALA A 485 -9.18 -8.39 -14.98
C ALA A 485 -8.22 -7.84 -16.06
N CYS A 486 -8.48 -6.65 -16.62
CA CYS A 486 -7.62 -6.04 -17.64
C CYS A 486 -6.38 -5.33 -17.06
N GLN A 487 -6.26 -5.23 -15.75
CA GLN A 487 -5.13 -4.60 -15.04
C GLN A 487 -4.70 -3.23 -15.60
N GLY A 488 -5.68 -2.39 -15.92
CA GLY A 488 -5.42 -1.02 -16.35
C GLY A 488 -5.37 -0.79 -17.86
N ALA A 489 -5.31 -1.82 -18.70
CA ALA A 489 -5.13 -1.70 -20.14
C ALA A 489 -6.11 -0.72 -20.82
N PHE A 490 -7.35 -0.64 -20.37
CA PHE A 490 -8.34 0.28 -20.94
C PHE A 490 -8.55 1.52 -20.08
N CYS A 491 -8.70 1.33 -18.77
CA CYS A 491 -9.07 2.44 -17.88
C CYS A 491 -7.94 3.45 -17.66
N ALA A 492 -6.67 3.08 -17.76
CA ALA A 492 -5.57 4.03 -17.68
C ALA A 492 -5.69 5.12 -18.73
N VAL A 493 -5.86 4.71 -20.00
CA VAL A 493 -5.99 5.61 -21.15
C VAL A 493 -7.24 6.50 -21.03
N ARG A 494 -8.39 5.91 -20.71
CA ARG A 494 -9.65 6.65 -20.57
C ARG A 494 -9.62 7.67 -19.44
N THR A 495 -9.05 7.29 -18.30
CA THR A 495 -8.92 8.19 -17.14
C THR A 495 -7.99 9.36 -17.48
N VAL A 496 -6.86 9.10 -18.13
CA VAL A 496 -5.94 10.16 -18.55
C VAL A 496 -6.59 11.06 -19.61
N ALA A 497 -7.29 10.50 -20.61
CA ALA A 497 -8.02 11.29 -21.59
C ALA A 497 -9.08 12.20 -20.93
N HIS A 498 -9.81 11.69 -19.95
CA HIS A 498 -10.77 12.46 -19.16
C HIS A 498 -10.11 13.62 -18.41
N LEU A 499 -8.95 13.38 -17.76
CA LEU A 499 -8.21 14.41 -17.04
C LEU A 499 -7.61 15.48 -17.99
N TYR A 500 -7.21 15.10 -19.22
CA TYR A 500 -6.83 16.08 -20.24
C TYR A 500 -8.02 16.94 -20.68
N GLN A 501 -9.19 16.35 -20.91
CA GLN A 501 -10.40 17.10 -21.28
C GLN A 501 -10.82 18.12 -20.21
N ARG A 502 -10.54 17.82 -18.95
CA ARG A 502 -10.76 18.74 -17.82
C ARG A 502 -9.69 19.81 -17.65
N GLY A 503 -8.56 19.67 -18.33
CA GLY A 503 -7.41 20.54 -18.16
C GLY A 503 -6.57 20.24 -16.89
N ASP A 504 -6.79 19.11 -16.24
CA ASP A 504 -6.04 18.69 -15.05
C ASP A 504 -4.64 18.16 -15.42
N PHE A 505 -4.50 17.62 -16.64
CA PHE A 505 -3.24 17.21 -17.24
C PHE A 505 -2.88 18.07 -18.43
N ALA A 506 -1.58 18.29 -18.64
CA ALA A 506 -1.06 19.06 -19.77
C ALA A 506 0.23 18.44 -20.31
N ALA A 507 0.56 18.74 -21.57
CA ALA A 507 1.78 18.28 -22.27
C ALA A 507 1.96 16.74 -22.19
N ALA A 508 3.16 16.26 -21.91
CA ALA A 508 3.48 14.82 -21.84
C ALA A 508 3.03 14.14 -20.53
N ARG A 509 2.58 14.89 -19.53
CA ARG A 509 2.29 14.34 -18.19
C ARG A 509 1.41 13.10 -18.21
N GLY A 510 0.34 13.10 -19.01
CA GLY A 510 -0.57 11.95 -19.06
C GLY A 510 0.07 10.70 -19.65
N LEU A 511 1.03 10.83 -20.55
CA LEU A 511 1.80 9.70 -21.06
C LEU A 511 2.72 9.13 -19.98
N ASP A 512 3.40 9.98 -19.21
CA ASP A 512 4.22 9.56 -18.08
C ASP A 512 3.37 8.82 -17.03
N GLU A 513 2.19 9.34 -16.72
CA GLU A 513 1.24 8.72 -15.78
C GLU A 513 0.72 7.34 -16.26
N ILE A 514 0.48 7.20 -17.58
CA ILE A 514 0.10 5.90 -18.17
C ILE A 514 1.25 4.91 -18.03
N ALA A 515 2.46 5.31 -18.41
CA ALA A 515 3.63 4.45 -18.37
C ALA A 515 3.91 3.94 -16.96
N ASP A 516 3.88 4.82 -15.96
CA ASP A 516 4.11 4.45 -14.56
C ASP A 516 3.02 3.49 -14.06
N PHE A 517 1.75 3.80 -14.34
CA PHE A 517 0.61 3.02 -13.87
C PHE A 517 0.55 1.63 -14.50
N ILE A 518 0.65 1.52 -15.83
CA ILE A 518 0.61 0.22 -16.51
C ILE A 518 1.91 -0.57 -16.28
N GLY A 519 3.04 0.09 -16.17
CA GLY A 519 4.33 -0.53 -15.86
C GLY A 519 4.29 -1.27 -14.52
N GLU A 520 3.72 -0.65 -13.49
CA GLU A 520 3.50 -1.30 -12.18
C GLU A 520 2.52 -2.47 -12.30
N ARG A 521 1.40 -2.29 -13.03
CA ARG A 521 0.36 -3.31 -13.17
C ARG A 521 0.83 -4.52 -13.98
N TRP A 522 1.44 -4.31 -15.13
CA TRP A 522 1.88 -5.38 -16.01
C TRP A 522 3.15 -6.06 -15.50
N GLY A 523 4.07 -5.32 -14.89
CA GLY A 523 5.20 -5.92 -14.19
C GLY A 523 4.77 -6.94 -13.13
N SER A 524 3.65 -6.66 -12.47
CA SER A 524 3.04 -7.56 -11.48
C SER A 524 2.33 -8.79 -12.10
N GLN A 525 2.06 -8.81 -13.41
CA GLN A 525 1.47 -9.99 -14.09
C GLN A 525 2.52 -11.01 -14.50
N ARG A 526 3.76 -10.61 -14.77
CA ARG A 526 4.79 -11.47 -15.39
C ARG A 526 5.00 -12.80 -14.66
N ALA A 527 4.90 -12.80 -13.34
CA ALA A 527 5.10 -14.01 -12.52
C ALA A 527 3.94 -15.04 -12.63
N VAL A 528 2.79 -14.65 -13.18
CA VAL A 528 1.58 -15.49 -13.24
C VAL A 528 1.04 -15.70 -14.65
N LEU A 529 1.72 -15.20 -15.67
CA LEU A 529 1.34 -15.39 -17.08
C LEU A 529 2.01 -16.65 -17.64
N TRP A 530 1.21 -17.46 -18.32
CA TRP A 530 1.67 -18.67 -19.02
C TRP A 530 0.76 -19.02 -20.19
N GLY A 531 1.30 -19.76 -21.18
CA GLY A 531 0.55 -20.21 -22.35
C GLY A 531 -0.06 -19.06 -23.16
N GLU A 532 -1.30 -19.20 -23.58
CA GLU A 532 -2.01 -18.22 -24.40
C GLU A 532 -2.22 -16.88 -23.69
N GLN A 533 -2.28 -16.87 -22.37
CA GLN A 533 -2.39 -15.62 -21.58
C GLN A 533 -1.14 -14.76 -21.72
N LEU A 534 0.04 -15.37 -21.78
CA LEU A 534 1.29 -14.66 -22.02
C LEU A 534 1.29 -14.01 -23.40
N ALA A 535 0.91 -14.74 -24.45
CA ALA A 535 0.81 -14.20 -25.80
C ALA A 535 -0.16 -13.01 -25.91
N GLN A 536 -1.32 -13.10 -25.25
CA GLN A 536 -2.28 -11.98 -25.17
C GLN A 536 -1.75 -10.78 -24.42
N ALA A 537 -1.01 -10.97 -23.33
CA ALA A 537 -0.40 -9.90 -22.56
C ALA A 537 0.71 -9.21 -23.38
N GLU A 538 1.56 -9.98 -24.06
CA GLU A 538 2.61 -9.44 -24.94
C GLU A 538 2.01 -8.64 -26.10
N LEU A 539 0.95 -9.13 -26.73
CA LEU A 539 0.25 -8.37 -27.77
C LEU A 539 -0.32 -7.06 -27.23
N THR A 540 -0.94 -7.08 -26.06
CA THR A 540 -1.50 -5.89 -25.41
C THR A 540 -0.39 -4.89 -25.09
N GLU A 541 0.73 -5.35 -24.55
CA GLU A 541 1.92 -4.51 -24.24
C GLU A 541 2.45 -3.86 -25.53
N ALA A 542 2.65 -4.66 -26.60
CA ALA A 542 3.16 -4.17 -27.88
C ALA A 542 2.23 -3.09 -28.50
N LEU A 543 0.91 -3.29 -28.46
CA LEU A 543 -0.06 -2.30 -28.95
C LEU A 543 -0.01 -1.00 -28.17
N HIS A 544 0.09 -1.06 -26.84
CA HIS A 544 0.18 0.15 -26.01
C HIS A 544 1.52 0.86 -26.19
N CYS A 545 2.63 0.13 -26.21
CA CYS A 545 3.95 0.70 -26.46
C CYS A 545 4.00 1.42 -27.82
N GLY A 546 3.51 0.77 -28.89
CA GLY A 546 3.46 1.38 -30.22
C GLY A 546 2.52 2.60 -30.29
N LEU A 547 1.35 2.53 -29.65
CA LEU A 547 0.38 3.63 -29.65
C LEU A 547 0.90 4.89 -28.92
N PHE A 548 1.61 4.70 -27.80
CA PHE A 548 2.07 5.81 -26.95
C PHE A 548 3.54 6.17 -27.16
N GLY A 549 4.26 5.48 -28.04
CA GLY A 549 5.67 5.72 -28.32
C GLY A 549 6.61 5.35 -27.16
N GLU A 550 6.17 4.45 -26.27
CA GLU A 550 6.95 4.03 -25.09
C GLU A 550 8.24 3.30 -25.47
N GLU A 551 8.28 2.64 -26.63
CA GLU A 551 9.47 1.98 -27.17
C GLU A 551 10.60 2.97 -27.49
N LEU A 552 10.26 4.23 -27.72
CA LEU A 552 11.19 5.30 -28.06
C LEU A 552 11.75 6.03 -26.83
N ARG A 553 11.27 5.68 -25.65
CA ARG A 553 11.76 6.30 -24.41
C ARG A 553 13.15 5.77 -24.07
N PRO A 554 14.12 6.64 -23.74
CA PRO A 554 15.41 6.18 -23.23
C PRO A 554 15.24 5.31 -22.00
N ALA A 555 16.00 4.21 -21.91
CA ALA A 555 16.07 3.41 -20.71
C ALA A 555 16.46 4.28 -19.49
N GLY A 556 15.56 4.46 -18.53
CA GLY A 556 15.75 5.35 -17.37
C GLY A 556 14.92 6.64 -17.39
N SER A 557 14.12 6.91 -18.44
CA SER A 557 13.19 8.04 -18.47
C SER A 557 11.93 7.85 -17.62
N LEU A 558 11.61 6.62 -17.26
CA LEU A 558 10.71 6.32 -16.15
C LEU A 558 11.44 6.82 -14.90
N ALA A 559 10.89 7.81 -14.21
CA ALA A 559 11.52 8.48 -13.10
C ALA A 559 12.11 7.46 -12.12
N ALA A 560 13.36 7.10 -12.36
CA ALA A 560 14.17 6.43 -11.38
C ALA A 560 14.31 7.44 -10.25
N ALA A 561 13.71 7.15 -9.09
CA ALA A 561 14.16 7.78 -7.87
C ALA A 561 15.70 7.75 -7.90
N PRO A 562 16.41 8.86 -7.64
CA PRO A 562 17.86 8.89 -7.75
C PRO A 562 18.43 7.75 -6.92
N ARG A 563 19.08 6.79 -7.61
CA ARG A 563 19.80 5.70 -6.94
C ARG A 563 20.84 6.35 -6.04
N ALA A 564 20.77 6.07 -4.76
CA ALA A 564 21.89 6.35 -3.88
C ALA A 564 23.13 5.68 -4.46
N PRO A 565 24.32 6.32 -4.44
CA PRO A 565 25.53 5.70 -4.94
C PRO A 565 25.76 4.40 -4.17
N SER A 566 25.82 3.28 -4.90
CA SER A 566 26.19 1.98 -4.37
C SER A 566 27.58 2.11 -3.75
N SER A 567 27.74 1.76 -2.48
CA SER A 567 29.05 1.57 -1.86
C SER A 567 29.86 0.59 -2.69
N PRO A 568 31.17 0.83 -2.91
CA PRO A 568 32.00 -0.08 -3.68
C PRO A 568 32.03 -1.45 -2.98
N ALA A 569 31.79 -2.51 -3.75
CA ALA A 569 31.95 -3.87 -3.30
C ALA A 569 33.36 -4.12 -2.78
N PRO A 570 33.56 -4.87 -1.66
CA PRO A 570 34.87 -5.29 -1.24
C PRO A 570 35.48 -6.21 -2.30
N GLY A 571 36.78 -6.02 -2.54
CA GLY A 571 37.54 -6.55 -3.66
C GLY A 571 37.33 -8.04 -3.94
N ALA A 572 37.15 -8.35 -5.22
CA ALA A 572 37.21 -9.69 -5.75
C ALA A 572 38.69 -10.15 -5.76
N ASP A 573 39.04 -11.04 -4.86
CA ASP A 573 40.28 -11.79 -4.93
C ASP A 573 40.21 -12.79 -6.09
N THR A 574 41.18 -12.69 -6.95
CA THR A 574 41.47 -13.55 -8.08
C THR A 574 41.62 -15.00 -7.67
N PHE A 575 40.72 -15.89 -8.06
CA PHE A 575 40.99 -17.32 -8.11
C PHE A 575 41.44 -17.75 -9.49
N GLY A 576 42.63 -18.37 -9.48
CA GLY A 576 43.37 -18.80 -10.65
C GLY A 576 42.67 -19.88 -11.44
N ALA A 577 42.92 -19.85 -12.75
CA ALA A 577 42.57 -20.88 -13.72
C ALA A 577 43.25 -22.20 -13.42
N VAL A 578 42.50 -23.31 -13.45
CA VAL A 578 43.01 -24.67 -13.58
C VAL A 578 42.55 -25.22 -14.95
N PRO A 579 43.47 -25.75 -15.78
CA PRO A 579 43.14 -26.26 -17.11
C PRO A 579 42.77 -27.75 -17.09
N ARG A 580 41.84 -28.10 -18.01
CA ARG A 580 41.37 -29.40 -18.53
C ARG A 580 40.09 -29.97 -17.95
#